data_6fb0cea7c5122688f47bdb42e6a0d5a2
#
_entry.id   6fb0cea7c5122688f47bdb42e6a0d5a2
#
_cell.length_a   1.000
_cell.length_b   1.000
_cell.length_c   1.000
_cell.angle_alpha   90.00
_cell.angle_beta   90.00
_cell.angle_gamma   90.00
#
_symmetry.space_group_name_H-M   'P 1'
#
loop_
_entity.id
_entity.type
_entity.pdbx_description
1 polymer ?
#
loop_
_entity_poly.entity_id
_entity_poly.type
_entity_poly.pdbx_seq_one_letter_code
_entity_poly.pdbx_strand_id
1 'polypeptide(L)'
;DNCPPWSISANKIVHNKLKKQLSYNNAYIKIYDIPVFYFPKFFHPDPTVERQSGFLKPEINNSNVLGSSITVPYFKEISNNKDFTFTPTIFDKNMIMLENEFRKTEGNYDLLIDYGFVNNYESTSIRKKKNLSHLFINLNKNLNIENFNESKLIFSLEKVTDDTYLKVFDSHITNSNARPDDQNKLNNHIKVLLNNNNFNFNAGIETFEDLQVSKSDRYQYILPYYNFNTEILQNKYQGTLDFNS
;
A
#
# COMPACT_ATOMS: atom_id res chain seq x y z
N ASP A 1 -16.17 27.85 15.12
CA ASP A 1 -15.82 26.68 15.98
C ASP A 1 -15.94 25.42 15.15
N ASN A 2 -14.80 24.93 14.64
CA ASN A 2 -14.77 23.65 13.95
C ASN A 2 -14.68 22.53 15.01
N CYS A 3 -15.83 22.04 15.48
CA CYS A 3 -15.87 20.79 16.22
C CYS A 3 -15.39 19.66 15.30
N PRO A 4 -14.48 18.80 15.74
CA PRO A 4 -14.05 17.67 14.92
C PRO A 4 -15.27 16.78 14.60
N PRO A 5 -15.36 16.23 13.38
CA PRO A 5 -16.53 15.45 12.97
C PRO A 5 -16.71 14.15 13.79
N TRP A 6 -15.73 13.81 14.60
CA TRP A 6 -15.81 12.67 15.52
C TRP A 6 -15.18 12.99 16.87
N SER A 7 -15.65 12.33 17.91
CA SER A 7 -15.14 12.47 19.27
C SER A 7 -15.22 11.15 20.03
N ILE A 8 -14.42 11.01 21.08
CA ILE A 8 -14.48 9.88 22.01
C ILE A 8 -14.96 10.42 23.37
N SER A 9 -16.05 9.88 23.88
CA SER A 9 -16.49 10.10 25.26
C SER A 9 -16.38 8.81 26.06
N ALA A 10 -16.00 8.90 27.34
CA ALA A 10 -15.86 7.73 28.21
C ALA A 10 -16.21 8.09 29.67
N ASN A 11 -16.66 7.11 30.45
CA ASN A 11 -16.95 7.31 31.86
C ASN A 11 -15.66 7.53 32.69
N LYS A 12 -14.56 6.90 32.29
CA LYS A 12 -13.26 7.04 32.94
C LYS A 12 -12.13 6.99 31.91
N ILE A 13 -11.23 7.95 32.00
CA ILE A 13 -10.02 8.02 31.20
C ILE A 13 -8.82 7.91 32.14
N VAL A 14 -7.90 6.99 31.86
CA VAL A 14 -6.66 6.78 32.63
C VAL A 14 -5.46 6.93 31.69
N HIS A 15 -4.60 7.87 31.98
CA HIS A 15 -3.32 8.02 31.28
C HIS A 15 -2.24 7.20 32.00
N ASN A 16 -1.77 6.14 31.38
CA ASN A 16 -0.65 5.34 31.87
C ASN A 16 0.65 5.82 31.23
N LYS A 17 1.41 6.62 31.98
CA LYS A 17 2.69 7.21 31.48
C LYS A 17 3.77 6.16 31.23
N LEU A 18 3.79 5.04 31.95
CA LEU A 18 4.77 3.96 31.76
C LEU A 18 4.53 3.20 30.45
N LYS A 19 3.25 2.92 30.16
CA LYS A 19 2.84 2.27 28.92
C LYS A 19 2.62 3.26 27.76
N LYS A 20 2.76 4.56 28.03
CA LYS A 20 2.48 5.65 27.09
C LYS A 20 1.11 5.44 26.39
N GLN A 21 0.07 5.24 27.18
CA GLN A 21 -1.24 4.79 26.71
C GLN A 21 -2.37 5.46 27.50
N LEU A 22 -3.38 5.91 26.77
CA LEU A 22 -4.67 6.36 27.31
C LEU A 22 -5.66 5.18 27.28
N SER A 23 -6.22 4.85 28.42
CA SER A 23 -7.25 3.79 28.54
C SER A 23 -8.58 4.43 28.87
N TYR A 24 -9.61 4.01 28.17
CA TYR A 24 -10.99 4.48 28.28
C TYR A 24 -11.87 3.33 28.74
N ASN A 25 -12.68 3.57 29.77
CA ASN A 25 -13.70 2.62 30.22
C ASN A 25 -15.08 3.14 29.80
N ASN A 26 -15.91 2.25 29.26
CA ASN A 26 -17.21 2.56 28.68
C ASN A 26 -17.12 3.72 27.70
N ALA A 27 -16.35 3.51 26.64
CA ALA A 27 -16.10 4.51 25.61
C ALA A 27 -17.15 4.47 24.50
N TYR A 28 -17.54 5.62 24.03
CA TYR A 28 -18.39 5.81 22.86
C TYR A 28 -17.63 6.62 21.82
N ILE A 29 -17.51 6.10 20.62
CA ILE A 29 -17.15 6.91 19.47
C ILE A 29 -18.41 7.59 18.95
N LYS A 30 -18.37 8.90 18.87
CA LYS A 30 -19.44 9.76 18.38
C LYS A 30 -19.04 10.40 17.07
N ILE A 31 -20.00 10.48 16.16
CA ILE A 31 -19.88 11.21 14.89
C ILE A 31 -20.97 12.27 14.90
N TYR A 32 -20.60 13.54 14.80
CA TYR A 32 -21.52 14.68 14.96
C TYR A 32 -22.40 14.51 16.22
N ASP A 33 -21.77 14.18 17.37
CA ASP A 33 -22.40 13.89 18.67
C ASP A 33 -23.33 12.68 18.74
N ILE A 34 -23.52 11.95 17.65
CA ILE A 34 -24.30 10.70 17.63
C ILE A 34 -23.37 9.54 18.00
N PRO A 35 -23.67 8.76 19.07
CA PRO A 35 -22.86 7.58 19.42
C PRO A 35 -23.06 6.48 18.39
N VAL A 36 -21.97 6.09 17.70
CA VAL A 36 -21.99 5.07 16.64
C VAL A 36 -21.35 3.75 17.05
N PHE A 37 -20.38 3.79 17.99
CA PHE A 37 -19.71 2.60 18.51
C PHE A 37 -19.58 2.70 20.03
N TYR A 38 -19.78 1.54 20.71
CA TYR A 38 -19.53 1.37 22.13
C TYR A 38 -18.43 0.35 22.37
N PHE A 39 -17.47 0.73 23.23
CA PHE A 39 -16.39 -0.14 23.67
C PHE A 39 -16.36 -0.19 25.19
N PRO A 40 -16.53 -1.37 25.82
CA PRO A 40 -16.41 -1.53 27.28
C PRO A 40 -15.04 -1.12 27.79
N LYS A 41 -13.98 -1.44 27.02
CA LYS A 41 -12.62 -0.96 27.21
C LYS A 41 -12.03 -0.59 25.85
N PHE A 42 -11.46 0.58 25.79
CA PHE A 42 -10.73 1.07 24.61
C PHE A 42 -9.41 1.67 25.07
N PHE A 43 -8.38 1.54 24.30
CA PHE A 43 -7.11 2.20 24.56
C PHE A 43 -6.57 2.85 23.29
N HIS A 44 -5.88 3.94 23.50
CA HIS A 44 -5.29 4.75 22.45
C HIS A 44 -3.86 5.10 22.86
N PRO A 45 -2.87 5.03 21.95
CA PRO A 45 -1.51 5.47 22.27
C PRO A 45 -1.46 6.95 22.66
N ASP A 46 -0.53 7.27 23.55
CA ASP A 46 -0.21 8.66 23.86
C ASP A 46 0.33 9.33 22.58
N PRO A 47 0.01 10.61 22.32
CA PRO A 47 0.53 11.34 21.16
C PRO A 47 2.06 11.43 21.07
N THR A 48 2.79 11.15 22.17
CA THR A 48 4.26 11.12 22.21
C THR A 48 4.86 9.80 21.72
N VAL A 49 4.02 8.82 21.37
CA VAL A 49 4.47 7.52 20.88
C VAL A 49 4.54 7.57 19.35
N GLU A 50 5.72 7.40 18.80
CA GLU A 50 5.94 7.40 17.36
C GLU A 50 5.24 6.23 16.65
N ARG A 51 5.12 5.06 17.35
CA ARG A 51 4.56 3.85 16.77
C ARG A 51 3.97 2.95 17.85
N GLN A 52 2.69 2.64 17.75
CA GLN A 52 1.99 1.71 18.66
C GLN A 52 0.75 1.14 18.00
N SER A 53 0.44 -0.13 18.31
CA SER A 53 -0.79 -0.79 17.85
C SER A 53 -2.04 -0.11 18.39
N GLY A 54 -3.05 0.08 17.54
CA GLY A 54 -4.32 0.68 17.91
C GLY A 54 -5.22 0.99 16.72
N PHE A 55 -6.45 1.41 17.02
CA PHE A 55 -7.36 1.92 16.01
C PHE A 55 -6.87 3.26 15.47
N LEU A 56 -6.91 3.40 14.16
CA LEU A 56 -6.65 4.67 13.48
C LEU A 56 -7.96 5.47 13.37
N LYS A 57 -7.84 6.66 12.83
CA LYS A 57 -8.99 7.56 12.64
C LYS A 57 -10.06 6.88 11.77
N PRO A 58 -11.32 6.76 12.26
CA PRO A 58 -12.41 6.29 11.43
C PRO A 58 -12.73 7.29 10.32
N GLU A 59 -13.18 6.78 9.19
CA GLU A 59 -13.58 7.58 8.03
C GLU A 59 -15.01 7.24 7.61
N ILE A 60 -15.75 8.27 7.20
CA ILE A 60 -17.07 8.13 6.60
C ILE A 60 -17.00 8.72 5.23
N ASN A 61 -17.32 7.91 4.24
CA ASN A 61 -17.34 8.31 2.84
C ASN A 61 -18.75 8.12 2.27
N ASN A 62 -19.08 8.98 1.29
CA ASN A 62 -20.31 8.84 0.52
C ASN A 62 -19.95 8.95 -0.97
N SER A 63 -20.29 7.92 -1.72
CA SER A 63 -20.01 7.80 -3.14
C SER A 63 -21.30 7.54 -3.92
N ASN A 64 -21.46 8.21 -5.05
CA ASN A 64 -22.58 7.95 -5.95
C ASN A 64 -22.60 6.52 -6.51
N VAL A 65 -21.42 5.88 -6.61
CA VAL A 65 -21.26 4.52 -7.14
C VAL A 65 -21.41 3.49 -6.06
N LEU A 66 -20.69 3.66 -4.93
CA LEU A 66 -20.57 2.65 -3.88
C LEU A 66 -21.58 2.85 -2.74
N GLY A 67 -22.19 4.05 -2.63
CA GLY A 67 -23.04 4.44 -1.51
C GLY A 67 -22.26 4.98 -0.33
N SER A 68 -22.90 5.01 0.83
CA SER A 68 -22.30 5.44 2.08
C SER A 68 -21.48 4.31 2.69
N SER A 69 -20.33 4.64 3.27
CA SER A 69 -19.44 3.67 3.89
C SER A 69 -18.81 4.20 5.17
N ILE A 70 -18.47 3.27 6.05
CA ILE A 70 -17.69 3.53 7.25
C ILE A 70 -16.46 2.62 7.26
N THR A 71 -15.30 3.23 7.47
CA THR A 71 -13.99 2.57 7.53
C THR A 71 -13.40 2.75 8.92
N VAL A 72 -12.91 1.68 9.54
CA VAL A 72 -12.29 1.72 10.87
C VAL A 72 -10.96 0.97 10.84
N PRO A 73 -9.86 1.62 10.46
CA PRO A 73 -8.57 0.94 10.35
C PRO A 73 -8.00 0.56 11.73
N TYR A 74 -7.30 -0.56 11.78
CA TYR A 74 -6.54 -1.01 12.93
C TYR A 74 -5.08 -1.26 12.54
N PHE A 75 -4.18 -0.53 13.16
CA PHE A 75 -2.73 -0.70 12.99
C PHE A 75 -2.19 -1.68 14.02
N LYS A 76 -1.40 -2.65 13.60
CA LYS A 76 -0.70 -3.61 14.45
C LYS A 76 0.80 -3.51 14.24
N GLU A 77 1.50 -2.98 15.23
CA GLU A 77 2.94 -3.14 15.35
C GLU A 77 3.26 -4.58 15.73
N ILE A 78 4.03 -5.28 14.88
CA ILE A 78 4.47 -6.66 15.14
C ILE A 78 5.87 -6.62 15.76
N SER A 79 6.73 -5.75 15.25
CA SER A 79 8.07 -5.44 15.75
C SER A 79 8.49 -4.06 15.26
N ASN A 80 9.64 -3.54 15.74
CA ASN A 80 10.14 -2.23 15.33
C ASN A 80 10.30 -2.04 13.81
N ASN A 81 10.46 -3.13 13.08
CA ASN A 81 10.68 -3.13 11.64
C ASN A 81 9.58 -3.84 10.83
N LYS A 82 8.46 -4.18 11.48
CA LYS A 82 7.38 -4.93 10.86
C LYS A 82 6.03 -4.54 11.44
N ASP A 83 5.07 -4.26 10.59
CA ASP A 83 3.70 -3.93 10.95
C ASP A 83 2.67 -4.47 9.96
N PHE A 84 1.43 -4.37 10.38
CA PHE A 84 0.27 -4.77 9.61
C PHE A 84 -0.87 -3.78 9.88
N THR A 85 -1.51 -3.31 8.84
CA THR A 85 -2.71 -2.49 8.93
C THR A 85 -3.90 -3.25 8.34
N PHE A 86 -4.95 -3.41 9.14
CA PHE A 86 -6.21 -4.00 8.71
C PHE A 86 -7.26 -2.89 8.60
N THR A 87 -7.86 -2.73 7.44
CA THR A 87 -8.79 -1.62 7.13
C THR A 87 -10.13 -2.18 6.62
N PRO A 88 -11.03 -2.58 7.52
CA PRO A 88 -12.38 -2.97 7.16
C PRO A 88 -13.23 -1.74 6.78
N THR A 89 -13.94 -1.84 5.68
CA THR A 89 -14.94 -0.86 5.23
C THR A 89 -16.28 -1.56 5.03
N ILE A 90 -17.31 -1.03 5.67
CA ILE A 90 -18.69 -1.52 5.57
C ILE A 90 -19.51 -0.50 4.79
N PHE A 91 -20.20 -0.97 3.77
CA PHE A 91 -21.06 -0.14 2.91
C PHE A 91 -22.54 -0.39 3.20
N ASP A 92 -23.38 0.61 2.95
CA ASP A 92 -24.82 0.56 3.13
C ASP A 92 -25.55 -0.51 2.28
N LYS A 93 -24.92 -0.96 1.20
CA LYS A 93 -25.45 -1.97 0.25
C LYS A 93 -25.07 -3.42 0.58
N ASN A 94 -24.83 -3.76 1.83
CA ASN A 94 -24.36 -5.09 2.26
C ASN A 94 -23.05 -5.54 1.59
N MET A 95 -22.24 -4.61 1.14
CA MET A 95 -20.90 -4.83 0.62
C MET A 95 -19.88 -4.61 1.74
N ILE A 96 -18.86 -5.44 1.80
CA ILE A 96 -17.75 -5.32 2.73
C ILE A 96 -16.45 -5.33 1.94
N MET A 97 -15.56 -4.40 2.25
CA MET A 97 -14.19 -4.36 1.75
C MET A 97 -13.22 -4.54 2.91
N LEU A 98 -12.22 -5.37 2.71
CA LEU A 98 -11.14 -5.65 3.66
C LEU A 98 -9.81 -5.34 2.99
N GLU A 99 -9.18 -4.27 3.42
CA GLU A 99 -7.84 -3.90 2.99
C GLU A 99 -6.81 -4.36 4.03
N ASN A 100 -5.68 -4.87 3.58
CA ASN A 100 -4.63 -5.43 4.40
C ASN A 100 -3.27 -4.99 3.89
N GLU A 101 -2.59 -4.14 4.62
CA GLU A 101 -1.23 -3.71 4.30
C GLU A 101 -0.24 -4.34 5.27
N PHE A 102 0.76 -5.04 4.74
CA PHE A 102 1.88 -5.58 5.50
C PHE A 102 3.17 -4.91 5.06
N ARG A 103 3.93 -4.37 6.02
CA ARG A 103 5.23 -3.73 5.78
C ARG A 103 6.32 -4.39 6.61
N LYS A 104 7.47 -4.61 5.98
CA LYS A 104 8.68 -5.06 6.65
C LYS A 104 9.89 -4.37 6.06
N THR A 105 10.64 -3.68 6.92
CA THR A 105 11.93 -3.07 6.59
C THR A 105 13.03 -3.77 7.38
N GLU A 106 14.05 -4.23 6.70
CA GLU A 106 15.23 -4.81 7.31
C GLU A 106 16.47 -4.19 6.66
N GLY A 107 17.63 -4.14 7.32
CA GLY A 107 18.78 -3.37 6.86
C GLY A 107 19.17 -3.54 5.38
N ASN A 108 18.77 -4.63 4.75
CA ASN A 108 19.06 -4.91 3.35
C ASN A 108 17.82 -5.09 2.46
N TYR A 109 16.59 -4.99 2.97
CA TYR A 109 15.39 -5.02 2.12
C TYR A 109 14.18 -4.33 2.74
N ASP A 110 13.31 -3.85 1.86
CA ASP A 110 11.98 -3.32 2.15
C ASP A 110 10.94 -4.15 1.41
N LEU A 111 9.96 -4.66 2.14
CA LEU A 111 8.83 -5.42 1.60
C LEU A 111 7.52 -4.75 1.99
N LEU A 112 6.70 -4.45 0.99
CA LEU A 112 5.34 -3.98 1.13
C LEU A 112 4.40 -4.94 0.39
N ILE A 113 3.36 -5.40 1.07
CA ILE A 113 2.28 -6.22 0.50
C ILE A 113 0.97 -5.54 0.82
N ASP A 114 0.19 -5.26 -0.20
CA ASP A 114 -1.15 -4.68 -0.09
C ASP A 114 -2.15 -5.65 -0.75
N TYR A 115 -3.11 -6.13 0.04
CA TYR A 115 -4.13 -7.07 -0.39
C TYR A 115 -5.51 -6.58 0.00
N GLY A 116 -6.36 -6.33 -0.98
CA GLY A 116 -7.75 -5.98 -0.80
C GLY A 116 -8.71 -7.06 -1.27
N PHE A 117 -9.79 -7.23 -0.52
CA PHE A 117 -10.88 -8.13 -0.86
C PHE A 117 -12.21 -7.43 -0.69
N VAL A 118 -13.07 -7.50 -1.70
CA VAL A 118 -14.42 -6.94 -1.70
C VAL A 118 -15.43 -8.07 -1.89
N ASN A 119 -16.37 -8.15 -0.97
CA ASN A 119 -17.48 -9.11 -1.04
C ASN A 119 -18.78 -8.41 -1.47
N ASN A 120 -19.60 -9.10 -2.26
CA ASN A 120 -20.92 -8.66 -2.70
C ASN A 120 -20.95 -7.36 -3.54
N TYR A 121 -19.89 -7.04 -4.27
CA TYR A 121 -19.92 -5.92 -5.22
C TYR A 121 -20.95 -6.17 -6.32
N GLU A 122 -21.83 -5.19 -6.56
CA GLU A 122 -22.82 -5.20 -7.63
C GLU A 122 -22.61 -3.99 -8.54
N SER A 123 -22.24 -4.24 -9.79
CA SER A 123 -22.10 -3.18 -10.79
C SER A 123 -23.46 -2.63 -11.21
N THR A 124 -23.52 -1.34 -11.53
CA THR A 124 -24.75 -0.69 -12.05
C THR A 124 -25.21 -1.26 -13.37
N SER A 125 -24.30 -1.81 -14.18
CA SER A 125 -24.59 -2.36 -15.51
C SER A 125 -24.94 -3.86 -15.49
N ILE A 126 -24.37 -4.63 -14.54
CA ILE A 126 -24.60 -6.07 -14.41
C ILE A 126 -25.04 -6.34 -12.97
N ARG A 127 -26.35 -6.56 -12.79
CA ARG A 127 -26.97 -6.83 -11.46
C ARG A 127 -26.61 -8.22 -10.91
N LYS A 128 -25.33 -8.62 -11.00
CA LYS A 128 -24.82 -9.86 -10.44
C LYS A 128 -23.75 -9.53 -9.41
N LYS A 129 -23.97 -10.02 -8.20
CA LYS A 129 -22.97 -9.90 -7.12
C LYS A 129 -21.73 -10.69 -7.47
N LYS A 130 -20.58 -10.08 -7.26
CA LYS A 130 -19.26 -10.70 -7.45
C LYS A 130 -18.31 -10.30 -6.33
N ASN A 131 -17.33 -11.15 -6.11
CA ASN A 131 -16.20 -10.84 -5.23
C ASN A 131 -15.06 -10.32 -6.07
N LEU A 132 -14.40 -9.29 -5.56
CA LEU A 132 -13.27 -8.64 -6.20
C LEU A 132 -12.09 -8.62 -5.27
N SER A 133 -10.89 -8.54 -5.82
CA SER A 133 -9.67 -8.41 -5.02
C SER A 133 -8.55 -7.76 -5.81
N HIS A 134 -7.57 -7.25 -5.08
CA HIS A 134 -6.27 -6.90 -5.62
C HIS A 134 -5.15 -7.51 -4.78
N LEU A 135 -3.97 -7.60 -5.38
CA LEU A 135 -2.72 -7.92 -4.71
C LEU A 135 -1.63 -7.05 -5.32
N PHE A 136 -1.00 -6.22 -4.48
CA PHE A 136 0.15 -5.41 -4.85
C PHE A 136 1.32 -5.78 -3.95
N ILE A 137 2.48 -6.02 -4.54
CA ILE A 137 3.70 -6.36 -3.81
C ILE A 137 4.82 -5.49 -4.34
N ASN A 138 5.59 -4.89 -3.44
CA ASN A 138 6.82 -4.17 -3.76
C ASN A 138 7.94 -4.69 -2.85
N LEU A 139 9.02 -5.17 -3.44
CA LEU A 139 10.21 -5.63 -2.76
C LEU A 139 11.44 -4.94 -3.33
N ASN A 140 12.16 -4.21 -2.48
CA ASN A 140 13.47 -3.65 -2.79
C ASN A 140 14.52 -4.32 -1.90
N LYS A 141 15.49 -5.01 -2.47
CA LYS A 141 16.52 -5.72 -1.72
C LYS A 141 17.92 -5.29 -2.16
N ASN A 142 18.71 -4.80 -1.21
CA ASN A 142 20.13 -4.60 -1.40
C ASN A 142 20.85 -5.97 -1.38
N LEU A 143 21.60 -6.26 -2.44
CA LEU A 143 22.31 -7.53 -2.58
C LEU A 143 23.66 -7.49 -1.87
N ASN A 144 24.19 -6.28 -1.57
CA ASN A 144 25.48 -6.05 -0.92
C ASN A 144 26.63 -6.77 -1.61
N ILE A 145 26.67 -6.75 -2.95
CA ILE A 145 27.71 -7.38 -3.73
C ILE A 145 28.98 -6.51 -3.63
N GLU A 146 30.10 -7.13 -3.24
CA GLU A 146 31.39 -6.45 -3.17
C GLU A 146 31.77 -5.83 -4.50
N ASN A 147 32.48 -4.69 -4.47
CA ASN A 147 32.91 -3.90 -5.60
C ASN A 147 31.79 -3.12 -6.35
N PHE A 148 30.53 -3.18 -5.90
CA PHE A 148 29.47 -2.32 -6.40
C PHE A 148 29.05 -1.30 -5.35
N ASN A 149 28.89 -0.04 -5.75
CA ASN A 149 28.36 1.02 -4.90
C ASN A 149 26.85 0.83 -4.65
N GLU A 150 26.19 0.24 -5.65
CA GLU A 150 24.78 -0.12 -5.58
C GLU A 150 24.58 -1.49 -6.23
N SER A 151 23.94 -2.39 -5.52
CA SER A 151 23.51 -3.69 -6.02
C SER A 151 22.13 -3.99 -5.48
N LYS A 152 21.11 -3.96 -6.34
CA LYS A 152 19.69 -4.07 -5.93
C LYS A 152 18.94 -5.09 -6.74
N LEU A 153 18.03 -5.80 -6.08
CA LEU A 153 16.94 -6.55 -6.66
C LEU A 153 15.64 -5.79 -6.39
N ILE A 154 14.89 -5.48 -7.45
CA ILE A 154 13.59 -4.83 -7.38
C ILE A 154 12.55 -5.81 -7.93
N PHE A 155 11.48 -6.02 -7.18
CA PHE A 155 10.35 -6.82 -7.61
C PHE A 155 9.05 -6.06 -7.36
N SER A 156 8.18 -5.97 -8.37
CA SER A 156 6.84 -5.41 -8.28
C SER A 156 5.83 -6.38 -8.89
N LEU A 157 4.75 -6.61 -8.17
CA LEU A 157 3.59 -7.37 -8.64
C LEU A 157 2.33 -6.54 -8.42
N GLU A 158 1.59 -6.33 -9.49
CA GLU A 158 0.31 -5.64 -9.48
C GLU A 158 -0.75 -6.53 -10.13
N LYS A 159 -1.80 -6.87 -9.38
CA LYS A 159 -2.88 -7.72 -9.87
C LYS A 159 -4.23 -7.25 -9.34
N VAL A 160 -5.22 -7.21 -10.23
CA VAL A 160 -6.63 -6.98 -9.91
C VAL A 160 -7.50 -8.06 -10.55
N THR A 161 -8.66 -8.33 -9.96
CA THR A 161 -9.61 -9.33 -10.51
C THR A 161 -10.65 -8.74 -11.44
N ASP A 162 -10.71 -7.40 -11.56
CA ASP A 162 -11.66 -6.70 -12.43
C ASP A 162 -11.02 -5.43 -12.99
N ASP A 163 -11.24 -5.17 -14.27
CA ASP A 163 -10.62 -4.08 -15.02
C ASP A 163 -11.00 -2.67 -14.50
N THR A 164 -12.12 -2.58 -13.83
CA THR A 164 -12.61 -1.32 -13.26
C THR A 164 -12.27 -1.16 -11.78
N TYR A 165 -11.61 -2.15 -11.16
CA TYR A 165 -11.36 -2.22 -9.73
C TYR A 165 -10.68 -0.95 -9.19
N LEU A 166 -9.57 -0.54 -9.80
CA LEU A 166 -8.79 0.62 -9.37
C LEU A 166 -9.59 1.94 -9.46
N LYS A 167 -10.47 2.07 -10.44
CA LYS A 167 -11.33 3.27 -10.64
C LYS A 167 -12.49 3.29 -9.66
N VAL A 168 -13.13 2.15 -9.45
CA VAL A 168 -14.33 2.05 -8.61
C VAL A 168 -13.98 2.22 -7.14
N PHE A 169 -12.87 1.62 -6.69
CA PHE A 169 -12.44 1.64 -5.29
C PHE A 169 -11.31 2.61 -5.00
N ASP A 170 -11.01 3.55 -5.89
CA ASP A 170 -9.92 4.52 -5.81
C ASP A 170 -9.78 5.18 -4.42
N SER A 171 -10.88 5.65 -3.86
CA SER A 171 -10.93 6.34 -2.57
C SER A 171 -10.86 5.40 -1.34
N HIS A 172 -10.91 4.08 -1.54
CA HIS A 172 -10.94 3.09 -0.48
C HIS A 172 -9.70 2.20 -0.45
N ILE A 173 -8.96 2.12 -1.57
CA ILE A 173 -7.68 1.41 -1.63
C ILE A 173 -6.64 2.22 -0.85
N THR A 174 -5.86 1.53 -0.02
CA THR A 174 -4.77 2.15 0.73
C THR A 174 -3.81 2.89 -0.21
N ASN A 175 -3.46 4.12 0.14
CA ASN A 175 -2.46 4.89 -0.60
C ASN A 175 -1.06 4.44 -0.19
N SER A 176 -0.63 3.31 -0.72
CA SER A 176 0.67 2.69 -0.46
C SER A 176 1.61 2.81 -1.66
N ASN A 177 2.91 2.69 -1.44
CA ASN A 177 3.93 2.68 -2.51
C ASN A 177 3.87 1.41 -3.38
N ALA A 178 3.05 0.42 -3.04
CA ALA A 178 2.84 -0.77 -3.86
C ALA A 178 1.63 -0.62 -4.79
N ARG A 179 0.79 0.39 -4.58
CA ARG A 179 -0.37 0.67 -5.42
C ARG A 179 0.08 1.10 -6.81
N PRO A 180 -0.57 0.62 -7.90
CA PRO A 180 -0.30 1.08 -9.26
C PRO A 180 -0.42 2.60 -9.40
N ASP A 181 0.53 3.21 -10.11
CA ASP A 181 0.52 4.65 -10.42
C ASP A 181 -0.60 5.02 -11.40
N ASP A 182 -0.97 4.09 -12.29
CA ASP A 182 -2.01 4.27 -13.30
C ASP A 182 -3.20 3.34 -13.02
N GLN A 183 -4.41 3.90 -12.97
CA GLN A 183 -5.65 3.14 -12.78
C GLN A 183 -6.03 2.26 -13.98
N ASN A 184 -5.36 2.40 -15.11
CA ASN A 184 -5.64 1.66 -16.34
C ASN A 184 -4.57 0.65 -16.69
N LYS A 185 -3.39 0.73 -16.05
CA LYS A 185 -2.23 -0.11 -16.39
C LYS A 185 -1.61 -0.71 -15.15
N LEU A 186 -1.27 -1.99 -15.25
CA LEU A 186 -0.50 -2.69 -14.23
C LEU A 186 0.91 -2.95 -14.77
N ASN A 187 1.92 -2.75 -13.90
CA ASN A 187 3.31 -2.99 -14.23
C ASN A 187 3.93 -4.04 -13.30
N ASN A 188 4.21 -5.20 -13.85
CA ASN A 188 4.86 -6.28 -13.11
C ASN A 188 6.30 -6.43 -13.58
N HIS A 189 7.25 -6.40 -12.66
CA HIS A 189 8.66 -6.50 -13.04
C HIS A 189 9.54 -7.16 -11.98
N ILE A 190 10.62 -7.74 -12.46
CA ILE A 190 11.78 -8.11 -11.66
C ILE A 190 13.03 -7.52 -12.33
N LYS A 191 13.81 -6.73 -11.59
CA LYS A 191 14.99 -5.99 -12.09
C LYS A 191 16.16 -6.20 -11.16
N VAL A 192 17.35 -6.29 -11.75
CA VAL A 192 18.64 -6.28 -11.05
C VAL A 192 19.41 -5.06 -11.51
N LEU A 193 19.84 -4.25 -10.54
CA LEU A 193 20.68 -3.07 -10.76
C LEU A 193 22.03 -3.29 -10.13
N LEU A 194 23.10 -3.10 -10.89
CA LEU A 194 24.49 -3.18 -10.42
C LEU A 194 25.25 -1.94 -10.92
N ASN A 195 25.67 -1.09 -9.99
CA ASN A 195 26.38 0.14 -10.30
C ASN A 195 27.68 0.26 -9.53
N ASN A 196 28.73 0.66 -10.19
CA ASN A 196 29.92 1.19 -9.58
C ASN A 196 30.39 2.45 -10.35
N ASN A 197 31.54 3.02 -10.01
CA ASN A 197 31.99 4.30 -10.60
C ASN A 197 32.08 4.29 -12.13
N ASN A 198 32.40 3.14 -12.73
CA ASN A 198 32.67 3.02 -14.18
C ASN A 198 31.75 2.02 -14.88
N PHE A 199 30.88 1.35 -14.12
CA PHE A 199 30.06 0.25 -14.62
C PHE A 199 28.60 0.43 -14.17
N ASN A 200 27.69 0.37 -15.11
CA ASN A 200 26.27 0.43 -14.87
C ASN A 200 25.57 -0.72 -15.62
N PHE A 201 24.94 -1.62 -14.88
CA PHE A 201 24.22 -2.75 -15.43
C PHE A 201 22.80 -2.80 -14.88
N ASN A 202 21.85 -2.88 -15.78
CA ASN A 202 20.43 -3.06 -15.46
C ASN A 202 19.89 -4.20 -16.33
N ALA A 203 19.35 -5.22 -15.69
CA ALA A 203 18.70 -6.32 -16.39
C ALA A 203 17.37 -6.66 -15.73
N GLY A 204 16.41 -7.14 -16.53
CA GLY A 204 15.12 -7.48 -15.98
C GLY A 204 14.16 -8.12 -16.96
N ILE A 205 12.97 -8.36 -16.42
CA ILE A 205 11.76 -8.82 -17.12
C ILE A 205 10.65 -7.88 -16.70
N GLU A 206 9.87 -7.40 -17.65
CA GLU A 206 8.77 -6.48 -17.40
C GLU A 206 7.52 -6.92 -18.17
N THR A 207 6.35 -6.79 -17.54
CA THR A 207 5.06 -7.07 -18.16
C THR A 207 4.09 -5.95 -17.83
N PHE A 208 3.54 -5.33 -18.87
CA PHE A 208 2.47 -4.35 -18.73
C PHE A 208 1.15 -4.98 -19.11
N GLU A 209 0.12 -4.73 -18.28
CA GLU A 209 -1.26 -5.13 -18.54
C GLU A 209 -2.12 -3.88 -18.68
N ASP A 210 -2.75 -3.68 -19.85
CA ASP A 210 -3.68 -2.57 -20.08
C ASP A 210 -5.11 -3.04 -19.76
N LEU A 211 -5.71 -2.48 -18.71
CA LEU A 211 -7.05 -2.82 -18.24
C LEU A 211 -8.17 -2.27 -19.13
N GLN A 212 -7.86 -1.42 -20.11
CA GLN A 212 -8.83 -0.86 -21.05
C GLN A 212 -8.99 -1.73 -22.31
N VAL A 213 -8.02 -2.59 -22.58
CA VAL A 213 -7.97 -3.42 -23.77
C VAL A 213 -8.38 -4.85 -23.42
N SER A 214 -9.19 -5.44 -24.27
CA SER A 214 -9.60 -6.84 -24.13
C SER A 214 -8.75 -7.77 -25.03
N LYS A 215 -8.45 -9.01 -24.55
CA LYS A 215 -7.80 -10.09 -25.31
C LYS A 215 -6.29 -9.88 -25.57
N SER A 216 -5.83 -10.15 -26.81
CA SER A 216 -4.42 -10.33 -27.17
C SER A 216 -3.53 -9.11 -26.95
N ASP A 217 -4.07 -7.92 -27.14
CA ASP A 217 -3.31 -6.69 -27.06
C ASP A 217 -3.20 -6.11 -25.63
N ARG A 218 -3.81 -6.83 -24.67
CA ARG A 218 -3.84 -6.46 -23.25
C ARG A 218 -2.46 -6.49 -22.61
N TYR A 219 -1.61 -7.44 -23.02
CA TYR A 219 -0.31 -7.67 -22.40
C TYR A 219 0.83 -7.28 -23.33
N GLN A 220 1.76 -6.48 -22.79
CA GLN A 220 3.04 -6.17 -23.42
C GLN A 220 4.16 -6.76 -22.57
N TYR A 221 5.05 -7.52 -23.21
CA TYR A 221 6.14 -8.20 -22.53
C TYR A 221 7.49 -7.63 -23.01
N ILE A 222 8.34 -7.28 -22.07
CA ILE A 222 9.76 -6.97 -22.30
C ILE A 222 10.56 -8.12 -21.65
N LEU A 223 11.03 -9.06 -22.46
CA LEU A 223 11.55 -10.36 -22.03
C LEU A 223 12.82 -10.76 -22.76
N PRO A 224 13.85 -11.18 -22.06
CA PRO A 224 14.50 -10.42 -21.01
C PRO A 224 15.20 -9.21 -21.64
N TYR A 225 15.48 -8.19 -20.88
CA TYR A 225 16.29 -7.07 -21.37
C TYR A 225 17.52 -6.89 -20.47
N TYR A 226 18.55 -6.28 -21.02
CA TYR A 226 19.67 -5.75 -20.27
C TYR A 226 20.18 -4.46 -20.90
N ASN A 227 20.67 -3.57 -20.06
CA ASN A 227 21.41 -2.38 -20.46
C ASN A 227 22.76 -2.42 -19.75
N PHE A 228 23.80 -2.23 -20.52
CA PHE A 228 25.17 -2.22 -20.04
C PHE A 228 25.85 -0.94 -20.48
N ASN A 229 26.40 -0.20 -19.54
CA ASN A 229 27.17 1.00 -19.80
C ASN A 229 28.47 0.93 -18.99
N THR A 230 29.61 1.17 -19.64
CA THR A 230 30.90 1.23 -18.97
C THR A 230 31.81 2.28 -19.63
N GLU A 231 32.54 3.01 -18.80
CA GLU A 231 33.60 3.90 -19.21
C GLU A 231 34.86 3.07 -19.46
N ILE A 232 35.34 3.04 -20.73
CA ILE A 232 36.47 2.20 -21.16
C ILE A 232 37.80 2.87 -20.91
N LEU A 233 37.88 4.18 -21.15
CA LEU A 233 39.13 4.97 -21.08
C LEU A 233 38.86 6.36 -20.50
N GLN A 234 39.62 6.71 -19.48
CA GLN A 234 39.85 8.10 -19.08
C GLN A 234 41.22 8.53 -19.60
N ASN A 235 41.25 9.40 -20.61
CA ASN A 235 42.51 9.86 -21.16
C ASN A 235 43.00 11.11 -20.41
N LYS A 236 44.34 11.22 -20.26
CA LYS A 236 45.05 12.36 -19.70
C LYS A 236 44.76 13.69 -20.45
N TYR A 237 44.13 13.62 -21.60
CA TYR A 237 43.77 14.75 -22.49
C TYR A 237 42.24 15.08 -22.48
N GLN A 238 41.52 14.73 -21.43
CA GLN A 238 40.10 15.08 -21.24
C GLN A 238 39.10 14.43 -22.23
N GLY A 239 39.37 13.22 -22.70
CA GLY A 239 38.42 12.44 -23.49
C GLY A 239 37.96 11.19 -22.69
N THR A 240 36.68 10.91 -22.75
CA THR A 240 36.08 9.65 -22.25
C THR A 240 35.64 8.81 -23.44
N LEU A 241 35.83 7.50 -23.37
CA LEU A 241 35.27 6.54 -24.32
C LEU A 241 34.23 5.69 -23.56
N ASP A 242 32.97 5.82 -23.94
CA ASP A 242 31.84 5.11 -23.34
C ASP A 242 31.36 4.01 -24.28
N PHE A 243 31.00 2.87 -23.69
CA PHE A 243 30.30 1.78 -24.37
C PHE A 243 28.90 1.65 -23.80
N ASN A 244 27.89 1.73 -24.69
CA ASN A 244 26.48 1.52 -24.39
C ASN A 244 25.96 0.33 -25.19
N SER A 245 25.26 -0.60 -24.55
CA SER A 245 24.60 -1.75 -25.17
C SER A 245 23.21 -1.94 -24.58
#